data_f800e67347ba69b92b177a3f9f62411a
#
_entry.id   f800e67347ba69b92b177a3f9f62411a
#
_cell.length_a   1.000
_cell.length_b   1.000
_cell.length_c   1.000
_cell.angle_alpha   90.00
_cell.angle_beta   90.00
_cell.angle_gamma   90.00
#
_symmetry.space_group_name_H-M   'P 1'
#
loop_
_entity.id
_entity.type
_entity.pdbx_description
1 polymer ?
#
loop_
_entity_poly.entity_id
_entity_poly.type
_entity_poly.pdbx_seq_one_letter_code
_entity_poly.pdbx_strand_id
1 'polypeptide(L)'
;MSEIHVRPITSADFLPVAALLAELGRPALTPETSGAAQAVYARHLADPETASLVAEVDGKVAGFLSLVFREHLNYVHPQGWIPDLIVSEAARGQGAARALLERAFAQAEGRGCDWVRLESGYARLAAHQAYGAVGMSNDGYYFTKRLAE
;
A
#
# COMPACT_ATOMS: atom_id res chain seq x y z
N MET A 1 20.28 -9.19 12.08
CA MET A 1 19.41 -8.16 11.49
C MET A 1 18.88 -8.63 10.16
N SER A 2 17.59 -8.44 9.92
CA SER A 2 17.00 -8.79 8.64
C SER A 2 17.36 -7.76 7.58
N GLU A 3 17.65 -8.24 6.39
CA GLU A 3 17.87 -7.37 5.23
C GLU A 3 16.54 -7.03 4.59
N ILE A 4 16.25 -5.73 4.47
CA ILE A 4 15.01 -5.21 3.89
C ILE A 4 15.35 -4.49 2.59
N HIS A 5 14.69 -4.90 1.52
CA HIS A 5 14.84 -4.28 0.20
C HIS A 5 13.47 -3.87 -0.34
N VAL A 6 13.29 -2.56 -0.53
CA VAL A 6 12.04 -2.01 -1.09
C VAL A 6 12.26 -1.76 -2.59
N ARG A 7 11.33 -2.20 -3.39
CA ARG A 7 11.37 -2.03 -4.85
C ARG A 7 9.96 -1.89 -5.43
N PRO A 8 9.84 -1.38 -6.67
CA PRO A 8 8.56 -1.38 -7.36
C PRO A 8 8.03 -2.79 -7.59
N ILE A 9 6.71 -2.93 -7.62
CA ILE A 9 6.09 -4.21 -7.97
C ILE A 9 6.35 -4.56 -9.43
N THR A 10 6.32 -5.85 -9.74
CA THR A 10 6.42 -6.39 -11.09
C THR A 10 5.28 -7.36 -11.35
N SER A 11 5.13 -7.81 -12.59
CA SER A 11 4.12 -8.82 -12.94
C SER A 11 4.32 -10.14 -12.16
N ALA A 12 5.55 -10.45 -11.76
CA ALA A 12 5.86 -11.66 -11.01
C ALA A 12 5.38 -11.62 -9.56
N ASP A 13 5.02 -10.45 -9.05
CA ASP A 13 4.64 -10.27 -7.65
C ASP A 13 3.14 -10.49 -7.39
N PHE A 14 2.34 -10.82 -8.41
CA PHE A 14 0.89 -10.91 -8.24
C PHE A 14 0.48 -11.84 -7.10
N LEU A 15 0.98 -13.08 -7.08
CA LEU A 15 0.57 -14.05 -6.06
C LEU A 15 1.02 -13.66 -4.65
N PRO A 16 2.28 -13.26 -4.40
CA PRO A 16 2.66 -12.79 -3.07
C PRO A 16 1.88 -11.55 -2.62
N VAL A 17 1.63 -10.61 -3.52
CA VAL A 17 0.83 -9.41 -3.19
C VAL A 17 -0.61 -9.78 -2.85
N ALA A 18 -1.22 -10.67 -3.64
CA ALA A 18 -2.58 -11.15 -3.36
C ALA A 18 -2.68 -11.83 -2.00
N ALA A 19 -1.68 -12.61 -1.62
CA ALA A 19 -1.64 -13.26 -0.31
C ALA A 19 -1.52 -12.24 0.82
N LEU A 20 -0.68 -11.21 0.66
CA LEU A 20 -0.57 -10.13 1.65
C LEU A 20 -1.87 -9.33 1.77
N LEU A 21 -2.54 -9.05 0.67
CA LEU A 21 -3.81 -8.35 0.69
C LEU A 21 -4.90 -9.16 1.40
N ALA A 22 -4.93 -10.48 1.21
CA ALA A 22 -5.83 -11.36 1.95
C ALA A 22 -5.54 -11.31 3.45
N GLU A 23 -4.28 -11.30 3.85
CA GLU A 23 -3.85 -11.14 5.24
C GLU A 23 -4.31 -9.79 5.82
N LEU A 24 -4.31 -8.73 5.01
CA LEU A 24 -4.81 -7.41 5.41
C LEU A 24 -6.34 -7.38 5.58
N GLY A 25 -7.05 -8.39 5.10
CA GLY A 25 -8.51 -8.46 5.18
C GLY A 25 -9.22 -8.17 3.86
N ARG A 26 -8.49 -8.00 2.75
CA ARG A 26 -9.10 -7.94 1.43
C ARG A 26 -9.58 -9.33 1.01
N PRO A 27 -10.53 -9.44 0.06
CA PRO A 27 -11.02 -10.76 -0.36
C PRO A 27 -9.90 -11.67 -0.84
N ALA A 28 -9.88 -12.91 -0.35
CA ALA A 28 -8.95 -13.92 -0.85
C ALA A 28 -9.36 -14.33 -2.27
N LEU A 29 -8.37 -14.66 -3.09
CA LEU A 29 -8.63 -15.11 -4.45
C LEU A 29 -9.28 -16.49 -4.45
N THR A 30 -10.24 -16.67 -5.36
CA THR A 30 -10.87 -17.95 -5.66
C THR A 30 -10.63 -18.27 -7.13
N PRO A 31 -10.89 -19.52 -7.56
CA PRO A 31 -10.82 -19.82 -9.01
C PRO A 31 -11.71 -18.90 -9.85
N GLU A 32 -12.86 -18.48 -9.32
CA GLU A 32 -13.80 -17.60 -10.00
C GLU A 32 -13.35 -16.15 -10.07
N THR A 33 -12.56 -15.68 -9.11
CA THR A 33 -12.16 -14.27 -9.02
C THR A 33 -10.73 -14.01 -9.48
N SER A 34 -9.89 -15.05 -9.60
CA SER A 34 -8.46 -14.90 -9.86
C SER A 34 -8.16 -14.19 -11.17
N GLY A 35 -8.88 -14.53 -12.25
CA GLY A 35 -8.68 -13.92 -13.56
C GLY A 35 -8.98 -12.41 -13.54
N ALA A 36 -10.09 -12.03 -12.91
CA ALA A 36 -10.47 -10.62 -12.79
C ALA A 36 -9.47 -9.85 -11.92
N ALA A 37 -9.01 -10.45 -10.84
CA ALA A 37 -8.01 -9.84 -9.97
C ALA A 37 -6.68 -9.63 -10.69
N GLN A 38 -6.25 -10.61 -11.49
CA GLN A 38 -5.04 -10.46 -12.32
C GLN A 38 -5.17 -9.32 -13.32
N ALA A 39 -6.34 -9.16 -13.92
CA ALA A 39 -6.60 -8.07 -14.86
C ALA A 39 -6.53 -6.69 -14.15
N VAL A 40 -7.08 -6.57 -12.95
CA VAL A 40 -6.96 -5.36 -12.15
C VAL A 40 -5.50 -5.05 -11.83
N TYR A 41 -4.75 -6.07 -11.39
CA TYR A 41 -3.33 -5.92 -11.08
C TYR A 41 -2.53 -5.45 -12.30
N ALA A 42 -2.79 -6.05 -13.47
CA ALA A 42 -2.10 -5.68 -14.70
C ALA A 42 -2.40 -4.23 -15.11
N ARG A 43 -3.65 -3.78 -14.96
CA ARG A 43 -4.01 -2.39 -15.24
C ARG A 43 -3.34 -1.42 -14.26
N HIS A 44 -3.29 -1.78 -12.98
CA HIS A 44 -2.61 -0.99 -11.96
C HIS A 44 -1.12 -0.86 -12.30
N LEU A 45 -0.49 -1.97 -12.65
CA LEU A 45 0.93 -2.00 -12.99
C LEU A 45 1.24 -1.14 -14.22
N ALA A 46 0.34 -1.10 -15.20
CA ALA A 46 0.50 -0.33 -16.43
C ALA A 46 0.12 1.15 -16.28
N ASP A 47 -0.56 1.52 -15.21
CA ASP A 47 -1.02 2.90 -14.98
C ASP A 47 0.14 3.79 -14.53
N PRO A 48 0.49 4.85 -15.29
CA PRO A 48 1.57 5.76 -14.90
C PRO A 48 1.27 6.56 -13.63
N GLU A 49 0.01 6.61 -13.18
CA GLU A 49 -0.40 7.29 -11.95
C GLU A 49 -0.34 6.37 -10.72
N THR A 50 0.44 5.31 -10.79
CA THR A 50 0.70 4.41 -9.65
C THR A 50 2.20 4.20 -9.47
N ALA A 51 2.60 3.91 -8.22
CA ALA A 51 3.98 3.58 -7.88
C ALA A 51 4.03 2.62 -6.69
N SER A 52 3.27 1.54 -6.78
CA SER A 52 3.17 0.57 -5.69
C SER A 52 4.47 -0.19 -5.48
N LEU A 53 4.71 -0.61 -4.23
CA LEU A 53 5.99 -1.12 -3.76
C LEU A 53 5.81 -2.45 -3.03
N VAL A 54 6.82 -3.29 -3.10
CA VAL A 54 6.97 -4.44 -2.20
C VAL A 54 8.24 -4.28 -1.36
N ALA A 55 8.22 -4.87 -0.18
CA ALA A 55 9.39 -5.03 0.67
C ALA A 55 9.77 -6.50 0.69
N GLU A 56 10.99 -6.80 0.28
CA GLU A 56 11.57 -8.11 0.48
C GLU A 56 12.28 -8.10 1.84
N VAL A 57 12.03 -9.12 2.63
CA VAL A 57 12.72 -9.36 3.88
C VAL A 57 13.49 -10.67 3.72
N ASP A 58 14.80 -10.60 3.78
CA ASP A 58 15.70 -11.74 3.53
C ASP A 58 15.38 -12.47 2.21
N GLY A 59 15.12 -11.67 1.15
CA GLY A 59 14.91 -12.17 -0.21
C GLY A 59 13.49 -12.61 -0.53
N LYS A 60 12.53 -12.51 0.40
CA LYS A 60 11.13 -12.88 0.19
C LYS A 60 10.22 -11.65 0.26
N VAL A 61 9.25 -11.56 -0.64
CA VAL A 61 8.23 -10.53 -0.56
C VAL A 61 7.42 -10.74 0.72
N ALA A 62 7.53 -9.79 1.64
CA ALA A 62 6.91 -9.85 2.96
C ALA A 62 6.11 -8.60 3.30
N GLY A 63 6.14 -7.58 2.45
CA GLY A 63 5.38 -6.35 2.64
C GLY A 63 4.92 -5.78 1.31
N PHE A 64 3.81 -5.05 1.34
CA PHE A 64 3.22 -4.41 0.18
C PHE A 64 2.62 -3.07 0.57
N LEU A 65 2.82 -2.08 -0.29
CA LEU A 65 2.21 -0.77 -0.17
C LEU A 65 1.69 -0.37 -1.55
N SER A 66 0.39 -0.13 -1.67
CA SER A 66 -0.16 0.45 -2.89
C SER A 66 -0.07 1.97 -2.81
N LEU A 67 0.34 2.60 -3.90
CA LEU A 67 0.46 4.05 -3.99
C LEU A 67 -0.15 4.51 -5.30
N VAL A 68 -1.10 5.43 -5.20
CA VAL A 68 -1.81 6.01 -6.33
C VAL A 68 -1.67 7.53 -6.26
N PHE A 69 -1.37 8.16 -7.37
CA PHE A 69 -1.36 9.61 -7.49
C PHE A 69 -2.66 10.06 -8.11
N ARG A 70 -3.28 11.08 -7.55
CA ARG A 70 -4.57 11.55 -8.03
C ARG A 70 -4.67 13.07 -7.95
N GLU A 71 -5.38 13.65 -8.90
CA GLU A 71 -5.71 15.06 -8.87
C GLU A 71 -6.94 15.29 -8.00
N HIS A 72 -7.03 16.48 -7.45
CA HIS A 72 -8.17 16.89 -6.64
C HIS A 72 -8.57 18.30 -7.02
N LEU A 73 -9.88 18.56 -7.16
CA LEU A 73 -10.38 19.87 -7.55
C LEU A 73 -9.90 20.93 -6.56
N ASN A 74 -9.51 22.09 -7.10
CA ASN A 74 -8.96 23.26 -6.41
C ASN A 74 -7.52 23.07 -5.86
N TYR A 75 -6.91 21.92 -6.07
CA TYR A 75 -5.51 21.69 -5.72
C TYR A 75 -4.70 21.65 -7.00
N VAL A 76 -3.60 22.39 -7.03
CA VAL A 76 -2.76 22.51 -8.23
C VAL A 76 -1.72 21.42 -8.35
N HIS A 77 -1.48 20.69 -7.27
CA HIS A 77 -0.54 19.57 -7.24
C HIS A 77 -1.27 18.26 -6.96
N PRO A 78 -0.77 17.12 -7.47
CA PRO A 78 -1.37 15.82 -7.17
C PRO A 78 -1.20 15.43 -5.71
N GLN A 79 -1.96 14.45 -5.29
CA GLN A 79 -1.90 13.85 -3.96
C GLN A 79 -1.51 12.39 -4.07
N GLY A 80 -0.69 11.92 -3.14
CA GLY A 80 -0.44 10.50 -2.98
C GLY A 80 -1.50 9.88 -2.09
N TRP A 81 -1.99 8.72 -2.49
CA TRP A 81 -2.94 7.93 -1.72
C TRP A 81 -2.43 6.51 -1.58
N ILE A 82 -2.47 6.00 -0.35
CA ILE A 82 -2.05 4.63 -0.02
C ILE A 82 -3.29 3.83 0.37
N PRO A 83 -3.91 3.10 -0.58
CA PRO A 83 -5.06 2.24 -0.26
C PRO A 83 -4.72 1.07 0.63
N ASP A 84 -3.51 0.54 0.50
CA ASP A 84 -3.10 -0.68 1.21
C ASP A 84 -1.68 -0.54 1.73
N LEU A 85 -1.47 -1.01 2.96
CA LEU A 85 -0.15 -1.19 3.56
C LEU A 85 -0.22 -2.40 4.48
N ILE A 86 0.60 -3.40 4.19
CA ILE A 86 0.63 -4.63 4.96
C ILE A 86 2.04 -5.20 5.00
N VAL A 87 2.46 -5.66 6.17
CA VAL A 87 3.65 -6.48 6.35
C VAL A 87 3.16 -7.81 6.95
N SER A 88 3.64 -8.91 6.40
CA SER A 88 3.24 -10.24 6.89
C SER A 88 3.56 -10.38 8.37
N GLU A 89 2.73 -11.12 9.09
CA GLU A 89 2.87 -11.27 10.55
C GLU A 89 4.26 -11.77 10.93
N ALA A 90 4.81 -12.73 10.19
CA ALA A 90 6.13 -13.29 10.45
C ALA A 90 7.27 -12.28 10.29
N ALA A 91 7.06 -11.20 9.53
CA ALA A 91 8.10 -10.20 9.24
C ALA A 91 7.90 -8.88 9.98
N ARG A 92 6.89 -8.79 10.85
CA ARG A 92 6.61 -7.55 11.60
C ARG A 92 7.70 -7.25 12.61
N GLY A 93 7.84 -5.97 12.95
CA GLY A 93 8.81 -5.53 13.95
C GLY A 93 10.23 -5.39 13.43
N GLN A 94 10.45 -5.51 12.12
CA GLN A 94 11.78 -5.46 11.50
C GLN A 94 12.02 -4.20 10.67
N GLY A 95 11.06 -3.27 10.64
CA GLY A 95 11.21 -2.00 9.95
C GLY A 95 10.69 -1.97 8.50
N ALA A 96 10.04 -3.03 8.03
CA ALA A 96 9.57 -3.10 6.64
C ALA A 96 8.48 -2.05 6.35
N ALA A 97 7.52 -1.85 7.25
CA ALA A 97 6.48 -0.85 7.08
C ALA A 97 7.05 0.56 6.97
N ARG A 98 8.00 0.88 7.85
CA ARG A 98 8.67 2.17 7.81
C ARG A 98 9.44 2.38 6.51
N ALA A 99 10.17 1.36 6.05
CA ALA A 99 10.91 1.44 4.80
C ALA A 99 9.98 1.65 3.60
N LEU A 100 8.82 0.97 3.58
CA LEU A 100 7.81 1.17 2.54
C LEU A 100 7.26 2.60 2.56
N LEU A 101 6.90 3.12 3.74
CA LEU A 101 6.36 4.47 3.86
C LEU A 101 7.37 5.53 3.46
N GLU A 102 8.61 5.42 3.91
CA GLU A 102 9.67 6.38 3.55
C GLU A 102 9.91 6.40 2.03
N ARG A 103 9.90 5.24 1.38
CA ARG A 103 10.03 5.17 -0.07
C ARG A 103 8.81 5.77 -0.77
N ALA A 104 7.60 5.51 -0.27
CA ALA A 104 6.38 6.10 -0.82
C ALA A 104 6.41 7.63 -0.72
N PHE A 105 6.85 8.18 0.40
CA PHE A 105 7.00 9.62 0.56
C PHE A 105 7.98 10.21 -0.44
N ALA A 106 9.12 9.55 -0.65
CA ALA A 106 10.11 9.99 -1.64
C ALA A 106 9.52 9.97 -3.06
N GLN A 107 8.74 8.95 -3.41
CA GLN A 107 8.05 8.87 -4.70
C GLN A 107 7.04 10.00 -4.87
N ALA A 108 6.26 10.28 -3.83
CA ALA A 108 5.26 11.35 -3.84
C ALA A 108 5.92 12.73 -3.97
N GLU A 109 7.01 12.97 -3.24
CA GLU A 109 7.78 14.20 -3.36
C GLU A 109 8.31 14.38 -4.79
N GLY A 110 8.83 13.31 -5.40
CA GLY A 110 9.32 13.34 -6.78
C GLY A 110 8.23 13.65 -7.80
N ARG A 111 6.98 13.36 -7.49
CA ARG A 111 5.80 13.69 -8.31
C ARG A 111 5.24 15.09 -8.02
N GLY A 112 5.80 15.82 -7.08
CA GLY A 112 5.30 17.14 -6.69
C GLY A 112 4.05 17.12 -5.83
N CYS A 113 3.77 16.01 -5.13
CA CYS A 113 2.63 15.91 -4.22
C CYS A 113 2.84 16.80 -2.99
N ASP A 114 1.78 17.46 -2.55
CA ASP A 114 1.82 18.25 -1.31
C ASP A 114 1.66 17.38 -0.06
N TRP A 115 0.96 16.25 -0.19
CA TRP A 115 0.77 15.31 0.91
C TRP A 115 0.50 13.90 0.42
N VAL A 116 0.59 12.97 1.37
CA VAL A 116 0.24 11.57 1.19
C VAL A 116 -0.80 11.22 2.25
N ARG A 117 -1.86 10.54 1.86
CA ARG A 117 -2.93 10.09 2.76
C ARG A 117 -3.11 8.60 2.70
N LEU A 118 -3.48 8.02 3.82
CA LEU A 118 -3.94 6.64 3.90
C LEU A 118 -5.13 6.56 4.85
N GLU A 119 -5.88 5.48 4.73
CA GLU A 119 -7.02 5.19 5.58
C GLU A 119 -6.72 3.91 6.34
N SER A 120 -6.99 3.91 7.66
CA SER A 120 -6.73 2.77 8.52
C SER A 120 -7.86 2.59 9.51
N GLY A 121 -8.31 1.36 9.70
CA GLY A 121 -9.31 1.07 10.70
C GLY A 121 -8.87 1.50 12.09
N TYR A 122 -9.77 2.05 12.87
CA TYR A 122 -9.43 2.59 14.20
C TYR A 122 -8.93 1.51 15.18
N ALA A 123 -9.23 0.24 14.92
CA ALA A 123 -8.77 -0.87 15.75
C ALA A 123 -7.31 -1.30 15.47
N ARG A 124 -6.68 -0.77 14.43
CA ARG A 124 -5.31 -1.14 14.03
C ARG A 124 -4.27 -0.25 14.73
N LEU A 125 -4.18 -0.36 16.05
CA LEU A 125 -3.37 0.54 16.87
C LEU A 125 -1.87 0.46 16.58
N ALA A 126 -1.33 -0.74 16.32
CA ALA A 126 0.09 -0.90 16.01
C ALA A 126 0.46 -0.22 14.69
N ALA A 127 -0.43 -0.27 13.69
CA ALA A 127 -0.25 0.43 12.44
C ALA A 127 -0.29 1.94 12.65
N HIS A 128 -1.20 2.44 13.49
CA HIS A 128 -1.29 3.87 13.81
C HIS A 128 -0.01 4.38 14.46
N GLN A 129 0.62 3.59 15.33
CA GLN A 129 1.90 3.95 15.92
C GLN A 129 3.01 4.05 14.86
N ALA A 130 3.03 3.12 13.91
CA ALA A 130 3.99 3.14 12.81
C ALA A 130 3.80 4.39 11.94
N TYR A 131 2.56 4.80 11.66
CA TYR A 131 2.28 6.01 10.89
C TYR A 131 2.76 7.27 11.62
N GLY A 132 2.47 7.37 12.91
CA GLY A 132 2.95 8.50 13.72
C GLY A 132 4.46 8.58 13.77
N ALA A 133 5.15 7.45 13.82
CA ALA A 133 6.61 7.39 13.87
C ALA A 133 7.29 7.93 12.60
N VAL A 134 6.59 7.94 11.45
CA VAL A 134 7.08 8.54 10.19
C VAL A 134 6.48 9.91 9.91
N GLY A 135 5.86 10.54 10.90
CA GLY A 135 5.37 11.92 10.81
C GLY A 135 3.96 12.07 10.28
N MET A 136 3.18 11.01 10.19
CA MET A 136 1.77 11.12 9.79
C MET A 136 0.89 11.49 10.98
N SER A 137 -0.13 12.32 10.73
CA SER A 137 -1.12 12.71 11.73
C SER A 137 -2.48 12.13 11.38
N ASN A 138 -3.30 11.89 12.39
CA ASN A 138 -4.70 11.47 12.19
C ASN A 138 -5.56 12.73 12.04
N ASP A 139 -5.92 13.05 10.80
CA ASP A 139 -6.62 14.29 10.47
C ASP A 139 -8.13 14.10 10.24
N GLY A 140 -8.65 12.88 10.43
CA GLY A 140 -10.08 12.68 10.22
C GLY A 140 -10.52 11.23 10.25
N TYR A 141 -11.76 11.02 9.86
CA TYR A 141 -12.39 9.71 9.76
C TYR A 141 -12.73 9.42 8.31
N TYR A 142 -12.86 8.14 7.95
CA TYR A 142 -13.48 7.76 6.69
C TYR A 142 -14.82 7.07 6.96
N PHE A 143 -15.75 7.25 6.04
CA PHE A 143 -17.09 6.65 6.14
C PHE A 143 -17.33 5.78 4.91
N THR A 144 -17.90 4.61 5.13
CA THR A 144 -18.15 3.65 4.05
C THR A 144 -19.62 3.30 4.01
N LYS A 145 -20.18 3.27 2.81
CA LYS A 145 -21.51 2.67 2.56
C LYS A 145 -21.33 1.59 1.51
N ARG A 146 -21.69 0.38 1.83
CA ARG A 146 -21.68 -0.72 0.87
C ARG A 146 -22.88 -0.57 -0.07
N LEU A 147 -22.63 -0.62 -1.37
CA LEU A 147 -23.66 -0.49 -2.40
C LEU A 147 -24.02 -1.83 -3.04
N ALA A 148 -23.19 -2.85 -2.89
CA ALA A 148 -23.43 -4.21 -3.38
C ALA A 148 -23.79 -5.13 -2.22
N GLU A 149 -24.67 -6.11 -2.47
CA GLU A 149 -25.03 -7.11 -1.49
C GLU A 149 -23.98 -8.22 -1.35
#